data_ee0ae7f7c08e616be6e3eb7b09351e93
#
_entry.id   ee0ae7f7c08e616be6e3eb7b09351e93
#
_cell.length_a   1.000
_cell.length_b   1.000
_cell.length_c   1.000
_cell.angle_alpha   90.00
_cell.angle_beta   90.00
_cell.angle_gamma   90.00
#
_symmetry.space_group_name_H-M   'P 1'
#
loop_
_entity.id
_entity.type
_entity.pdbx_description
1 polymer ?
#
loop_
_entity_poly.entity_id
_entity_poly.type
_entity_poly.pdbx_seq_one_letter_code
_entity_poly.pdbx_strand_id
1 'polypeptide(L)'
;MTAAAVMLAACSAGDDGAASIATTVDAGPPISTNAGNSSVPAVSAPGEVVVEQAVESEVEDTPSGLSAARGGAVDGLPEPLVPVTELRSGGPPPDGIPPIDHPKFVSVAGVDFLAENEPVMAVDIGGDARAYPVQILIWHEIVNDTVGGVPLAVTYCPLCNSAVAYDRRVGGRVMSFGTSGLLWNSALVMYDRQTETLWSHFNGEAIVGMLTGTELETFPVATVPWGVWRDAHPEGLVLSRDTGFDRDYGSNPYPGYDDITSQPFLFEGEVDGRFTAMTRVVGIELEGSALAVPLVLLREQGVVPATVDGQDLTVWWVPGTASALDEGAIVDGDDIGATGVFVPVVDGNALTFTPSGGGFIDDQTGSTWNLLGMAVAGPLVGRQLEPVEHVDTFWFAWSAFRPDTAVAASA
;
A
#
# COMPACT_ATOMS: atom_id res chain seq x y z
N MET A 1 18.19 -22.67 46.62
CA MET A 1 18.63 -24.08 46.56
C MET A 1 18.13 -24.63 45.23
N THR A 2 18.81 -24.92 44.19
CA THR A 2 20.21 -25.17 43.91
C THR A 2 20.46 -24.79 42.45
N ALA A 3 21.54 -24.09 42.23
CA ALA A 3 22.08 -23.79 40.89
C ALA A 3 22.74 -25.06 40.32
N ALA A 4 22.74 -25.15 38.96
CA ALA A 4 23.75 -25.92 38.27
C ALA A 4 24.00 -25.25 36.91
N ALA A 5 25.19 -24.66 36.83
CA ALA A 5 25.87 -24.20 35.63
C ALA A 5 26.74 -25.35 35.09
N VAL A 6 27.43 -25.09 33.95
CA VAL A 6 28.59 -25.81 33.35
C VAL A 6 28.24 -26.47 32.01
N MET A 7 29.01 -26.37 30.91
CA MET A 7 30.38 -25.91 30.63
C MET A 7 30.54 -25.64 29.12
N LEU A 8 31.46 -24.71 28.84
CA LEU A 8 32.13 -24.54 27.53
C LEU A 8 33.08 -25.74 27.22
N ALA A 9 33.23 -26.05 25.95
CA ALA A 9 34.46 -26.66 25.44
C ALA A 9 34.77 -26.08 24.05
N ALA A 10 35.88 -25.38 23.98
CA ALA A 10 36.60 -24.98 22.75
C ALA A 10 37.74 -25.97 22.49
N CYS A 11 38.03 -26.23 21.20
CA CYS A 11 39.34 -26.66 20.65
C CYS A 11 39.27 -26.43 19.15
N SER A 12 39.93 -25.50 18.58
CA SER A 12 41.31 -25.18 18.14
C SER A 12 41.84 -26.04 16.98
N ALA A 13 42.02 -25.28 15.86
CA ALA A 13 43.15 -25.23 14.91
C ALA A 13 43.55 -26.45 14.06
N GLY A 14 43.78 -26.19 12.77
CA GLY A 14 44.54 -26.97 11.81
C GLY A 14 44.64 -26.21 10.47
N ASP A 15 45.80 -25.60 10.29
CA ASP A 15 46.26 -24.84 9.13
C ASP A 15 46.85 -25.82 8.08
N ASP A 16 46.90 -25.44 6.81
CA ASP A 16 47.81 -25.82 5.69
C ASP A 16 46.97 -25.90 4.38
N GLY A 17 47.24 -25.21 3.29
CA GLY A 17 48.45 -24.85 2.66
C GLY A 17 48.14 -24.59 1.17
N ALA A 18 48.77 -23.61 0.61
CA ALA A 18 48.65 -23.02 -0.73
C ALA A 18 48.81 -23.96 -1.93
N ALA A 19 48.19 -23.62 -3.08
CA ALA A 19 48.88 -23.58 -4.39
C ALA A 19 48.13 -22.73 -5.43
N SER A 20 48.76 -21.64 -5.81
CA SER A 20 48.45 -20.76 -6.95
C SER A 20 48.89 -21.44 -8.26
N ILE A 21 48.06 -21.44 -9.29
CA ILE A 21 48.53 -21.53 -10.68
C ILE A 21 47.83 -20.45 -11.51
N ALA A 22 48.59 -19.44 -11.89
CA ALA A 22 48.26 -18.46 -12.91
C ALA A 22 48.56 -19.04 -14.29
N THR A 23 47.63 -18.93 -15.22
CA THR A 23 47.90 -19.02 -16.66
C THR A 23 47.34 -17.80 -17.37
N THR A 24 48.30 -17.00 -17.81
CA THR A 24 48.12 -15.92 -18.81
C THR A 24 47.95 -16.52 -20.19
N VAL A 25 46.96 -16.03 -20.96
CA VAL A 25 46.95 -16.15 -22.42
C VAL A 25 46.52 -14.81 -23.05
N ASP A 26 47.34 -14.40 -23.86
CA ASP A 26 47.68 -13.36 -24.79
C ASP A 26 46.54 -12.67 -25.55
N ALA A 27 46.72 -11.37 -25.78
CA ALA A 27 45.87 -10.45 -26.52
C ALA A 27 46.19 -10.50 -28.05
N GLY A 28 45.18 -10.62 -28.86
CA GLY A 28 45.26 -10.41 -30.33
C GLY A 28 44.40 -9.23 -30.75
N PRO A 29 44.73 -8.49 -31.79
CA PRO A 29 44.27 -7.13 -32.10
C PRO A 29 42.91 -7.05 -32.76
N PRO A 30 42.30 -5.83 -32.87
CA PRO A 30 40.91 -5.62 -33.28
C PRO A 30 40.71 -5.67 -34.79
N ILE A 31 39.66 -6.34 -35.24
CA ILE A 31 39.20 -6.22 -36.63
C ILE A 31 37.95 -5.33 -36.61
N SER A 32 38.10 -4.18 -37.31
CA SER A 32 37.02 -3.28 -37.67
C SER A 32 36.25 -3.86 -38.85
N THR A 33 34.96 -4.04 -38.75
CA THR A 33 34.06 -4.05 -39.90
C THR A 33 32.75 -3.33 -39.56
N ASN A 34 32.57 -2.30 -40.35
CA ASN A 34 31.37 -1.50 -40.49
C ASN A 34 30.30 -2.35 -41.20
N ALA A 35 29.05 -2.36 -40.70
CA ALA A 35 27.85 -2.44 -41.53
C ALA A 35 26.54 -2.54 -40.76
N GLY A 36 25.62 -1.71 -41.11
CA GLY A 36 24.21 -2.09 -41.23
C GLY A 36 23.34 -1.94 -39.99
N ASN A 37 22.79 -0.76 -39.90
CA ASN A 37 21.58 -0.47 -39.13
C ASN A 37 20.45 -1.42 -39.55
N SER A 38 20.08 -2.33 -38.68
CA SER A 38 18.85 -3.11 -38.79
C SER A 38 18.29 -3.27 -37.37
N SER A 39 17.38 -2.39 -37.03
CA SER A 39 16.61 -2.45 -35.79
C SER A 39 15.72 -3.69 -35.81
N VAL A 40 16.16 -4.72 -35.11
CA VAL A 40 15.30 -5.83 -34.73
C VAL A 40 14.69 -5.43 -33.39
N PRO A 41 13.33 -5.43 -33.23
CA PRO A 41 12.73 -5.18 -31.93
C PRO A 41 13.20 -6.26 -30.96
N ALA A 42 13.64 -5.84 -29.77
CA ALA A 42 13.97 -6.75 -28.69
C ALA A 42 12.74 -7.61 -28.38
N VAL A 43 12.90 -8.91 -28.50
CA VAL A 43 11.89 -9.88 -28.06
C VAL A 43 11.92 -9.83 -26.54
N SER A 44 10.89 -9.25 -25.92
CA SER A 44 10.66 -9.27 -24.47
C SER A 44 10.64 -10.71 -23.98
N ALA A 45 11.21 -10.95 -22.80
CA ALA A 45 11.15 -12.26 -22.16
C ALA A 45 9.69 -12.68 -21.98
N PRO A 46 9.35 -13.97 -22.08
CA PRO A 46 7.96 -14.41 -21.94
C PRO A 46 7.47 -14.11 -20.52
N GLY A 47 6.50 -13.20 -20.40
CA GLY A 47 5.85 -12.82 -19.16
C GLY A 47 5.84 -11.32 -18.83
N GLU A 48 6.63 -10.49 -19.51
CA GLU A 48 6.62 -9.04 -19.28
C GLU A 48 5.60 -8.34 -20.18
N VAL A 49 4.61 -7.71 -19.57
CA VAL A 49 3.65 -6.84 -20.25
C VAL A 49 4.02 -5.40 -19.92
N VAL A 50 4.61 -4.69 -20.85
CA VAL A 50 4.85 -3.25 -20.71
C VAL A 50 3.59 -2.53 -21.15
N VAL A 51 2.87 -1.94 -20.21
CA VAL A 51 1.78 -1.00 -20.53
C VAL A 51 2.43 0.35 -20.80
N GLU A 52 2.50 0.73 -22.07
CA GLU A 52 2.99 2.05 -22.47
C GLU A 52 1.93 3.09 -22.06
N GLN A 53 2.23 3.85 -21.02
CA GLN A 53 1.37 4.96 -20.60
C GLN A 53 1.52 6.14 -21.57
N ALA A 54 0.43 6.88 -21.77
CA ALA A 54 0.48 8.12 -22.55
C ALA A 54 1.53 9.05 -21.94
N VAL A 55 2.45 9.54 -22.79
CA VAL A 55 3.55 10.42 -22.38
C VAL A 55 2.97 11.67 -21.73
N GLU A 56 2.99 11.70 -20.40
CA GLU A 56 2.81 12.95 -19.65
C GLU A 56 4.05 13.80 -19.93
N SER A 57 3.85 15.08 -20.24
CA SER A 57 4.94 16.00 -20.53
C SER A 57 5.97 15.97 -19.40
N GLU A 58 7.21 15.60 -19.71
CA GLU A 58 8.33 15.60 -18.79
C GLU A 58 8.40 16.95 -18.06
N VAL A 59 8.19 16.93 -16.76
CA VAL A 59 8.52 18.06 -15.90
C VAL A 59 9.96 17.83 -15.45
N GLU A 60 10.89 18.33 -16.23
CA GLU A 60 12.29 18.46 -15.81
C GLU A 60 12.38 19.58 -14.76
N ASP A 61 12.22 19.25 -13.49
CA ASP A 61 12.88 19.95 -12.39
C ASP A 61 12.59 19.22 -11.09
N THR A 62 13.59 18.55 -10.53
CA THR A 62 13.52 18.09 -9.14
C THR A 62 13.43 19.32 -8.25
N PRO A 63 12.33 19.57 -7.53
CA PRO A 63 12.20 20.76 -6.71
C PRO A 63 13.33 20.81 -5.67
N SER A 64 14.11 21.86 -5.66
CA SER A 64 15.19 22.05 -4.68
C SER A 64 14.69 22.28 -3.24
N GLY A 65 13.39 22.19 -3.02
CA GLY A 65 12.64 22.33 -1.78
C GLY A 65 11.26 22.90 -2.05
N LEU A 66 10.26 22.37 -1.36
CA LEU A 66 8.87 22.75 -1.56
C LEU A 66 8.64 24.19 -1.12
N SER A 67 8.22 25.05 -2.03
CA SER A 67 8.01 26.48 -1.76
C SER A 67 6.94 26.70 -0.70
N ALA A 68 5.87 25.89 -0.71
CA ALA A 68 4.79 25.93 0.29
C ALA A 68 5.26 25.55 1.71
N ALA A 69 6.23 24.63 1.84
CA ALA A 69 6.74 24.17 3.14
C ALA A 69 7.77 25.11 3.77
N ARG A 70 8.26 26.12 3.04
CA ARG A 70 9.29 27.05 3.53
C ARG A 70 8.80 28.12 4.53
N GLY A 71 7.54 28.01 5.01
CA GLY A 71 7.07 28.73 6.19
C GLY A 71 6.92 30.23 6.05
N GLY A 72 6.80 30.76 4.84
CA GLY A 72 6.39 32.12 4.59
C GLY A 72 5.02 32.14 3.96
N ALA A 73 4.09 32.99 4.47
CA ALA A 73 2.93 33.37 3.70
C ALA A 73 3.44 33.88 2.35
N VAL A 74 3.35 33.07 1.31
CA VAL A 74 3.60 33.54 -0.04
C VAL A 74 2.40 34.37 -0.41
N ASP A 75 2.59 35.66 -0.62
CA ASP A 75 1.49 36.59 -0.97
C ASP A 75 0.70 35.99 -2.15
N GLY A 76 -0.60 35.78 -1.92
CA GLY A 76 -1.53 35.29 -2.95
C GLY A 76 -1.85 33.79 -2.90
N LEU A 77 -1.26 32.99 -1.99
CA LEU A 77 -1.69 31.63 -1.73
C LEU A 77 -2.88 31.59 -0.74
N PRO A 78 -3.74 30.58 -0.81
CA PRO A 78 -4.76 30.32 0.20
C PRO A 78 -4.11 30.10 1.59
N GLU A 79 -4.88 30.39 2.65
CA GLU A 79 -4.44 30.11 4.01
C GLU A 79 -4.33 28.57 4.19
N PRO A 80 -3.21 28.08 4.77
CA PRO A 80 -3.05 26.65 5.04
C PRO A 80 -4.15 26.11 5.95
N LEU A 81 -4.64 24.91 5.67
CA LEU A 81 -5.63 24.21 6.51
C LEU A 81 -5.02 23.71 7.82
N VAL A 82 -3.71 23.46 7.80
CA VAL A 82 -2.95 23.04 8.98
C VAL A 82 -1.78 23.98 9.21
N PRO A 83 -1.44 24.30 10.46
CA PRO A 83 -0.25 25.07 10.74
C PRO A 83 1.00 24.40 10.15
N VAL A 84 1.77 25.09 9.33
CA VAL A 84 3.01 24.54 8.74
C VAL A 84 3.98 24.02 9.82
N THR A 85 3.88 24.58 11.03
CA THR A 85 4.65 24.14 12.21
C THR A 85 4.24 22.75 12.72
N GLU A 86 3.12 22.18 12.31
CA GLU A 86 2.72 20.81 12.63
C GLU A 86 3.30 19.78 11.63
N LEU A 87 3.78 20.25 10.47
CA LEU A 87 4.46 19.39 9.53
C LEU A 87 5.88 19.08 10.03
N ARG A 88 6.19 17.80 10.16
CA ARG A 88 7.48 17.29 10.67
C ARG A 88 8.31 16.72 9.54
N SER A 89 9.60 17.01 9.54
CA SER A 89 10.52 16.36 8.60
C SER A 89 10.70 14.89 9.00
N GLY A 90 10.40 13.98 8.05
CA GLY A 90 10.70 12.56 8.17
C GLY A 90 12.18 12.22 7.89
N GLY A 91 12.97 13.22 7.44
CA GLY A 91 14.40 13.07 7.13
C GLY A 91 14.72 13.16 5.64
N PRO A 92 14.10 12.37 4.74
CA PRO A 92 14.36 12.47 3.31
C PRO A 92 13.94 13.84 2.73
N PRO A 93 14.63 14.36 1.70
CA PRO A 93 14.15 15.51 0.94
C PRO A 93 12.95 15.09 0.05
N PRO A 94 12.30 16.04 -0.64
CA PRO A 94 11.29 15.71 -1.65
C PRO A 94 11.82 14.67 -2.64
N ASP A 95 11.00 13.63 -2.93
CA ASP A 95 11.35 12.44 -3.70
C ASP A 95 12.60 11.68 -3.21
N GLY A 96 13.03 11.92 -1.97
CA GLY A 96 14.10 11.14 -1.32
C GLY A 96 13.69 9.69 -1.04
N ILE A 97 12.39 9.44 -0.89
CA ILE A 97 11.74 8.15 -1.11
C ILE A 97 11.16 8.24 -2.52
N PRO A 98 11.81 7.62 -3.53
CA PRO A 98 11.47 7.88 -4.92
C PRO A 98 10.14 7.24 -5.31
N PRO A 99 9.13 8.01 -5.75
CA PRO A 99 7.90 7.43 -6.27
C PRO A 99 8.13 6.72 -7.60
N ILE A 100 7.22 5.82 -7.97
CA ILE A 100 7.25 5.12 -9.25
C ILE A 100 6.35 5.87 -10.23
N ASP A 101 6.96 6.60 -11.18
CA ASP A 101 6.25 7.41 -12.17
C ASP A 101 5.98 6.65 -13.48
N HIS A 102 6.75 5.61 -13.75
CA HIS A 102 6.63 4.77 -14.95
C HIS A 102 6.54 3.30 -14.52
N PRO A 103 5.41 2.88 -13.91
CA PRO A 103 5.27 1.53 -13.40
C PRO A 103 5.28 0.51 -14.53
N LYS A 104 6.03 -0.58 -14.33
CA LYS A 104 6.04 -1.74 -15.20
C LYS A 104 5.29 -2.88 -14.53
N PHE A 105 4.53 -3.60 -15.32
CA PHE A 105 3.72 -4.70 -14.83
C PHE A 105 4.12 -6.02 -15.49
N VAL A 106 3.93 -7.10 -14.75
CA VAL A 106 4.03 -8.47 -15.25
C VAL A 106 2.68 -9.17 -15.12
N SER A 107 2.44 -10.18 -15.94
CA SER A 107 1.27 -11.04 -15.75
C SER A 107 1.42 -11.88 -14.48
N VAL A 108 0.30 -12.37 -13.94
CA VAL A 108 0.28 -13.30 -12.80
C VAL A 108 1.27 -14.45 -12.97
N ALA A 109 1.34 -15.04 -14.18
CA ALA A 109 2.25 -16.14 -14.48
C ALA A 109 3.75 -15.74 -14.46
N GLY A 110 4.06 -14.45 -14.56
CA GLY A 110 5.43 -13.93 -14.49
C GLY A 110 5.91 -13.61 -13.07
N VAL A 111 5.05 -13.77 -12.06
CA VAL A 111 5.40 -13.47 -10.67
C VAL A 111 6.06 -14.69 -10.02
N ASP A 112 7.34 -14.55 -9.69
CA ASP A 112 8.14 -15.54 -8.96
C ASP A 112 8.75 -15.00 -7.65
N PHE A 113 8.36 -13.76 -7.30
CA PHE A 113 8.97 -12.99 -6.22
C PHE A 113 8.02 -12.71 -5.04
N LEU A 114 6.79 -13.21 -5.07
CA LEU A 114 5.81 -13.07 -3.98
C LEU A 114 5.49 -14.44 -3.39
N ALA A 115 5.52 -14.52 -2.06
CA ALA A 115 4.96 -15.64 -1.33
C ALA A 115 3.45 -15.49 -1.17
N GLU A 116 2.73 -16.61 -0.96
CA GLU A 116 1.26 -16.66 -0.89
C GLU A 116 0.66 -15.68 0.13
N ASN A 117 1.35 -15.47 1.25
CA ASN A 117 0.91 -14.62 2.37
C ASN A 117 1.38 -13.17 2.29
N GLU A 118 2.21 -12.81 1.32
CA GLU A 118 2.68 -11.43 1.21
C GLU A 118 1.55 -10.48 0.80
N PRO A 119 1.43 -9.30 1.47
CA PRO A 119 0.37 -8.35 1.17
C PRO A 119 0.56 -7.67 -0.18
N VAL A 120 -0.54 -7.56 -0.92
CA VAL A 120 -0.65 -6.73 -2.12
C VAL A 120 -1.84 -5.78 -1.99
N MET A 121 -1.69 -4.58 -2.49
CA MET A 121 -2.80 -3.64 -2.62
C MET A 121 -3.52 -3.95 -3.93
N ALA A 122 -4.79 -4.27 -3.84
CA ALA A 122 -5.66 -4.64 -4.95
C ALA A 122 -6.47 -3.43 -5.42
N VAL A 123 -6.39 -3.13 -6.70
CA VAL A 123 -7.21 -2.11 -7.38
C VAL A 123 -7.84 -2.74 -8.61
N ASP A 124 -9.13 -2.56 -8.82
CA ASP A 124 -9.85 -2.95 -10.04
C ASP A 124 -10.74 -1.80 -10.50
N ILE A 125 -10.49 -1.33 -11.71
CA ILE A 125 -11.32 -0.31 -12.34
C ILE A 125 -11.76 -0.80 -13.70
N GLY A 126 -13.06 -1.09 -13.80
CA GLY A 126 -13.66 -1.54 -15.05
C GLY A 126 -13.11 -2.86 -15.58
N GLY A 127 -12.58 -3.73 -14.71
CA GLY A 127 -11.99 -5.02 -15.06
C GLY A 127 -10.48 -4.96 -15.36
N ASP A 128 -9.83 -3.78 -15.26
CA ASP A 128 -8.36 -3.66 -15.21
C ASP A 128 -7.93 -3.90 -13.77
N ALA A 129 -7.72 -5.17 -13.40
CA ALA A 129 -7.32 -5.58 -12.08
C ALA A 129 -5.80 -5.55 -11.93
N ARG A 130 -5.30 -4.79 -10.96
CA ARG A 130 -3.88 -4.64 -10.65
C ARG A 130 -3.54 -4.91 -9.20
N ALA A 131 -2.41 -5.57 -8.98
CA ALA A 131 -1.81 -5.76 -7.66
C ALA A 131 -0.54 -4.92 -7.54
N TYR A 132 -0.45 -4.20 -6.43
CA TYR A 132 0.74 -3.43 -6.05
C TYR A 132 1.33 -4.07 -4.80
N PRO A 133 2.43 -4.87 -4.93
CA PRO A 133 3.02 -5.53 -3.77
C PRO A 133 3.51 -4.55 -2.71
N VAL A 134 3.10 -4.75 -1.46
CA VAL A 134 3.52 -3.88 -0.36
C VAL A 134 5.04 -3.91 -0.20
N GLN A 135 5.70 -5.04 -0.51
CA GLN A 135 7.16 -5.12 -0.52
C GLN A 135 7.85 -4.13 -1.46
N ILE A 136 7.13 -3.59 -2.47
CA ILE A 136 7.60 -2.52 -3.35
C ILE A 136 7.19 -1.17 -2.79
N LEU A 137 5.91 -1.00 -2.44
CA LEU A 137 5.37 0.27 -1.97
C LEU A 137 5.97 0.74 -0.64
N ILE A 138 6.43 -0.16 0.21
CA ILE A 138 7.11 0.21 1.46
C ILE A 138 8.43 0.98 1.23
N TRP A 139 9.02 0.89 0.02
CA TRP A 139 10.24 1.57 -0.41
C TRP A 139 9.99 2.79 -1.29
N HIS A 140 8.76 2.93 -1.82
CA HIS A 140 8.43 3.94 -2.83
C HIS A 140 7.25 4.83 -2.42
N GLU A 141 6.39 4.35 -1.55
CA GLU A 141 5.21 5.00 -0.99
C GLU A 141 4.15 5.45 -2.02
N ILE A 142 4.52 5.83 -3.24
CA ILE A 142 3.62 6.35 -4.27
C ILE A 142 3.91 5.69 -5.62
N VAL A 143 2.86 5.26 -6.31
CA VAL A 143 2.89 4.84 -7.72
C VAL A 143 1.93 5.72 -8.51
N ASN A 144 2.45 6.50 -9.46
CA ASN A 144 1.63 7.23 -10.42
C ASN A 144 1.30 6.32 -11.60
N ASP A 145 0.06 5.85 -11.68
CA ASP A 145 -0.40 4.88 -12.67
C ASP A 145 -1.62 5.35 -13.46
N THR A 146 -2.11 4.52 -14.39
CA THR A 146 -3.41 4.67 -15.06
C THR A 146 -4.08 3.29 -15.11
N VAL A 147 -5.19 3.12 -14.41
CA VAL A 147 -5.93 1.85 -14.26
C VAL A 147 -7.31 2.02 -14.86
N GLY A 148 -7.71 1.15 -15.77
CA GLY A 148 -9.01 1.25 -16.45
C GLY A 148 -9.23 2.59 -17.17
N GLY A 149 -8.15 3.28 -17.56
CA GLY A 149 -8.19 4.62 -18.17
C GLY A 149 -8.30 5.77 -17.15
N VAL A 150 -8.27 5.50 -15.84
CA VAL A 150 -8.28 6.51 -14.76
C VAL A 150 -6.85 6.74 -14.28
N PRO A 151 -6.30 7.96 -14.36
CA PRO A 151 -5.02 8.28 -13.75
C PRO A 151 -5.10 8.16 -12.22
N LEU A 152 -4.31 7.27 -11.62
CA LEU A 152 -4.32 7.02 -10.17
C LEU A 152 -2.96 7.28 -9.53
N ALA A 153 -2.98 7.81 -8.31
CA ALA A 153 -1.89 7.69 -7.35
C ALA A 153 -2.24 6.56 -6.37
N VAL A 154 -1.57 5.42 -6.50
CA VAL A 154 -1.70 4.32 -5.55
C VAL A 154 -0.63 4.50 -4.49
N THR A 155 -1.04 4.62 -3.21
CA THR A 155 -0.15 5.10 -2.16
C THR A 155 -0.20 4.21 -0.93
N TYR A 156 0.96 4.04 -0.29
CA TYR A 156 1.11 3.31 0.98
C TYR A 156 1.98 4.11 1.94
N CYS A 157 1.46 4.37 3.13
CA CYS A 157 2.22 4.97 4.22
C CYS A 157 2.57 3.91 5.27
N PRO A 158 3.83 3.48 5.39
CA PRO A 158 4.22 2.46 6.38
C PRO A 158 3.97 2.91 7.81
N LEU A 159 4.18 4.19 8.11
CA LEU A 159 4.10 4.72 9.47
C LEU A 159 2.68 4.71 10.05
N CYS A 160 1.66 4.88 9.24
CA CYS A 160 0.26 4.75 9.65
C CYS A 160 -0.38 3.44 9.15
N ASN A 161 0.37 2.60 8.41
CA ASN A 161 -0.09 1.36 7.80
C ASN A 161 -1.36 1.57 6.97
N SER A 162 -1.38 2.60 6.13
CA SER A 162 -2.55 2.92 5.31
C SER A 162 -2.26 2.85 3.82
N ALA A 163 -3.19 2.25 3.08
CA ALA A 163 -3.19 2.10 1.64
C ALA A 163 -4.38 2.88 1.07
N VAL A 164 -4.15 3.80 0.14
CA VAL A 164 -5.20 4.61 -0.50
C VAL A 164 -4.88 4.80 -1.98
N ALA A 165 -5.90 4.90 -2.82
CA ALA A 165 -5.76 5.29 -4.21
C ALA A 165 -6.58 6.54 -4.52
N TYR A 166 -5.97 7.46 -5.24
CA TYR A 166 -6.56 8.76 -5.59
C TYR A 166 -6.59 8.99 -7.08
N ASP A 167 -7.68 9.56 -7.59
CA ASP A 167 -7.70 10.15 -8.92
C ASP A 167 -6.73 11.34 -8.97
N ARG A 168 -5.81 11.31 -9.92
CA ARG A 168 -4.81 12.38 -10.11
C ARG A 168 -5.34 13.58 -10.89
N ARG A 169 -6.60 13.56 -11.32
CA ARG A 169 -7.21 14.68 -12.08
C ARG A 169 -7.67 15.79 -11.16
N VAL A 170 -7.04 16.92 -11.24
CA VAL A 170 -7.40 18.13 -10.46
C VAL A 170 -7.57 19.31 -11.43
N GLY A 171 -8.77 19.93 -11.40
CA GLY A 171 -9.05 21.08 -12.24
C GLY A 171 -8.87 20.85 -13.75
N GLY A 172 -9.12 19.61 -14.23
CA GLY A 172 -8.96 19.22 -15.64
C GLY A 172 -7.52 18.90 -16.05
N ARG A 173 -6.58 18.81 -15.11
CA ARG A 173 -5.18 18.44 -15.33
C ARG A 173 -4.87 17.14 -14.60
N VAL A 174 -4.02 16.30 -15.17
CA VAL A 174 -3.48 15.13 -14.48
C VAL A 174 -2.26 15.56 -13.69
N MET A 175 -2.28 15.33 -12.38
CA MET A 175 -1.17 15.64 -11.49
C MET A 175 -0.21 14.45 -11.38
N SER A 176 1.04 14.73 -11.01
CA SER A 176 2.06 13.76 -10.68
C SER A 176 2.46 13.95 -9.22
N PHE A 177 2.25 12.92 -8.40
CA PHE A 177 2.50 13.00 -6.96
C PHE A 177 3.87 12.45 -6.59
N GLY A 178 4.50 13.10 -5.61
CA GLY A 178 5.76 12.70 -5.02
C GLY A 178 5.71 12.72 -3.50
N THR A 179 6.73 12.14 -2.86
CA THR A 179 6.91 12.19 -1.41
C THR A 179 7.53 13.53 -1.03
N SER A 180 6.91 14.28 -0.14
CA SER A 180 7.44 15.59 0.28
C SER A 180 8.60 15.48 1.26
N GLY A 181 8.78 14.33 1.92
CA GLY A 181 9.67 14.14 3.05
C GLY A 181 9.11 14.72 4.36
N LEU A 182 7.87 15.20 4.33
CA LEU A 182 7.15 15.71 5.49
C LEU A 182 6.11 14.71 5.97
N LEU A 183 5.78 14.81 7.25
CA LEU A 183 4.74 14.04 7.94
C LEU A 183 3.79 15.00 8.64
N TRP A 184 2.50 14.64 8.66
CA TRP A 184 1.48 15.26 9.51
C TRP A 184 0.76 14.16 10.29
N ASN A 185 0.73 14.28 11.62
CA ASN A 185 0.25 13.20 12.50
C ASN A 185 0.90 11.83 12.20
N SER A 186 2.22 11.83 11.91
CA SER A 186 2.97 10.63 11.51
C SER A 186 2.49 9.96 10.21
N ALA A 187 1.63 10.60 9.45
CA ALA A 187 1.23 10.15 8.12
C ALA A 187 1.98 10.91 7.03
N LEU A 188 2.21 10.24 5.90
CA LEU A 188 2.85 10.80 4.72
C LEU A 188 2.14 12.09 4.28
N VAL A 189 2.91 13.13 4.00
CA VAL A 189 2.45 14.29 3.24
C VAL A 189 3.01 14.17 1.82
N MET A 190 2.12 14.02 0.86
CA MET A 190 2.46 14.03 -0.57
C MET A 190 2.62 15.46 -1.07
N TYR A 191 3.20 15.64 -2.25
CA TYR A 191 3.12 16.89 -2.99
C TYR A 191 2.83 16.63 -4.46
N ASP A 192 2.15 17.54 -5.15
CA ASP A 192 2.07 17.50 -6.60
C ASP A 192 3.22 18.30 -7.22
N ARG A 193 3.82 17.77 -8.29
CA ARG A 193 4.97 18.40 -8.95
C ARG A 193 4.61 19.63 -9.79
N GLN A 194 3.33 19.80 -10.14
CA GLN A 194 2.86 20.89 -10.99
C GLN A 194 2.70 22.20 -10.21
N THR A 195 2.31 22.13 -8.94
CA THR A 195 2.05 23.32 -8.11
C THR A 195 2.83 23.33 -6.81
N GLU A 196 3.53 22.24 -6.48
CA GLU A 196 4.19 22.02 -5.18
C GLU A 196 3.22 22.15 -3.98
N THR A 197 1.91 21.94 -4.20
CA THR A 197 0.94 21.89 -3.13
C THR A 197 1.16 20.63 -2.30
N LEU A 198 1.05 20.75 -0.98
CA LEU A 198 1.14 19.65 -0.03
C LEU A 198 -0.23 19.04 0.20
N TRP A 199 -0.29 17.71 0.19
CA TRP A 199 -1.50 16.92 0.30
C TRP A 199 -1.40 15.92 1.44
N SER A 200 -2.44 15.85 2.27
CA SER A 200 -2.54 14.78 3.27
C SER A 200 -2.77 13.45 2.56
N HIS A 201 -1.85 12.49 2.76
CA HIS A 201 -2.04 11.12 2.28
C HIS A 201 -3.32 10.47 2.84
N PHE A 202 -3.64 10.77 4.11
CA PHE A 202 -4.74 10.09 4.80
C PHE A 202 -6.12 10.56 4.35
N ASN A 203 -6.25 11.86 3.98
CA ASN A 203 -7.53 12.46 3.62
C ASN A 203 -7.67 12.76 2.12
N GLY A 204 -6.56 12.76 1.35
CA GLY A 204 -6.57 13.26 -0.02
C GLY A 204 -6.74 14.77 -0.14
N GLU A 205 -6.63 15.52 0.96
CA GLU A 205 -6.88 16.95 1.00
C GLU A 205 -5.59 17.76 0.79
N ALA A 206 -5.65 18.78 -0.06
CA ALA A 206 -4.59 19.76 -0.22
C ALA A 206 -4.53 20.67 1.01
N ILE A 207 -3.48 20.54 1.81
CA ILE A 207 -3.38 21.19 3.13
C ILE A 207 -2.59 22.49 3.12
N VAL A 208 -1.60 22.64 2.21
CA VAL A 208 -0.75 23.85 2.11
C VAL A 208 -0.37 24.06 0.64
N GLY A 209 -0.61 25.24 0.10
CA GLY A 209 -0.18 25.60 -1.25
C GLY A 209 -1.26 26.20 -2.11
N MET A 210 -1.07 26.21 -3.42
CA MET A 210 -1.97 26.85 -4.38
C MET A 210 -3.35 26.19 -4.44
N LEU A 211 -3.42 24.88 -4.20
CA LEU A 211 -4.65 24.08 -4.30
C LEU A 211 -5.28 23.80 -2.94
N THR A 212 -4.83 24.47 -1.86
CA THR A 212 -5.36 24.28 -0.50
C THR A 212 -6.90 24.25 -0.48
N GLY A 213 -7.46 23.22 0.17
CA GLY A 213 -8.91 22.97 0.24
C GLY A 213 -9.48 22.19 -0.93
N THR A 214 -8.64 21.74 -1.86
CA THR A 214 -9.06 20.77 -2.90
C THR A 214 -8.97 19.36 -2.32
N GLU A 215 -9.93 18.50 -2.64
CA GLU A 215 -9.95 17.09 -2.26
C GLU A 215 -9.77 16.22 -3.52
N LEU A 216 -9.01 15.14 -3.39
CA LEU A 216 -8.86 14.11 -4.40
C LEU A 216 -10.01 13.09 -4.27
N GLU A 217 -10.53 12.66 -5.40
CA GLU A 217 -11.47 11.54 -5.44
C GLU A 217 -10.73 10.24 -5.09
N THR A 218 -11.29 9.45 -4.18
CA THR A 218 -10.74 8.17 -3.74
C THR A 218 -11.28 7.01 -4.57
N PHE A 219 -10.51 5.92 -4.60
CA PHE A 219 -10.92 4.64 -5.17
C PHE A 219 -10.70 3.52 -4.17
N PRO A 220 -11.59 2.51 -4.10
CA PRO A 220 -11.44 1.38 -3.21
C PRO A 220 -10.11 0.65 -3.42
N VAL A 221 -9.39 0.43 -2.32
CA VAL A 221 -8.18 -0.38 -2.26
C VAL A 221 -8.37 -1.43 -1.16
N ALA A 222 -8.08 -2.68 -1.46
CA ALA A 222 -8.04 -3.73 -0.45
C ALA A 222 -6.60 -4.25 -0.31
N THR A 223 -6.10 -4.38 0.92
CA THR A 223 -4.83 -5.06 1.18
C THR A 223 -5.10 -6.52 1.47
N VAL A 224 -4.68 -7.40 0.56
CA VAL A 224 -4.98 -8.82 0.62
C VAL A 224 -3.72 -9.66 0.38
N PRO A 225 -3.67 -10.94 0.82
CA PRO A 225 -2.52 -11.78 0.50
C PRO A 225 -2.46 -12.08 -1.00
N TRP A 226 -1.24 -12.14 -1.53
CA TRP A 226 -0.98 -12.44 -2.94
C TRP A 226 -1.75 -13.65 -3.45
N GLY A 227 -1.78 -14.76 -2.68
CA GLY A 227 -2.48 -15.98 -3.08
C GLY A 227 -3.96 -15.75 -3.36
N VAL A 228 -4.64 -14.98 -2.52
CA VAL A 228 -6.06 -14.64 -2.68
C VAL A 228 -6.29 -13.77 -3.92
N TRP A 229 -5.47 -12.76 -4.10
CA TRP A 229 -5.60 -11.88 -5.27
C TRP A 229 -5.32 -12.61 -6.59
N ARG A 230 -4.23 -13.40 -6.62
CA ARG A 230 -3.86 -14.21 -7.79
C ARG A 230 -4.99 -15.14 -8.24
N ASP A 231 -5.60 -15.82 -7.28
CA ASP A 231 -6.66 -16.80 -7.58
C ASP A 231 -7.95 -16.12 -8.07
N ALA A 232 -8.21 -14.88 -7.61
CA ALA A 232 -9.34 -14.07 -8.06
C ALA A 232 -9.13 -13.42 -9.42
N HIS A 233 -7.88 -13.03 -9.73
CA HIS A 233 -7.53 -12.29 -10.95
C HIS A 233 -6.40 -12.96 -11.75
N PRO A 234 -6.62 -14.17 -12.31
CA PRO A 234 -5.57 -14.92 -13.02
C PRO A 234 -5.02 -14.20 -14.26
N GLU A 235 -5.79 -13.28 -14.84
CA GLU A 235 -5.40 -12.44 -15.99
C GLU A 235 -4.94 -11.02 -15.58
N GLY A 236 -4.88 -10.75 -14.28
CA GLY A 236 -4.52 -9.44 -13.74
C GLY A 236 -3.04 -9.11 -13.94
N LEU A 237 -2.70 -7.85 -13.65
CA LEU A 237 -1.35 -7.32 -13.77
C LEU A 237 -0.77 -7.03 -12.38
N VAL A 238 0.53 -7.32 -12.22
CA VAL A 238 1.26 -7.14 -10.95
C VAL A 238 2.41 -6.19 -11.15
N LEU A 239 2.53 -5.18 -10.30
CA LEU A 239 3.65 -4.24 -10.34
C LEU A 239 4.97 -5.00 -10.19
N SER A 240 5.86 -4.80 -11.15
CA SER A 240 7.16 -5.47 -11.24
C SER A 240 8.18 -4.86 -10.28
N ARG A 241 9.16 -5.69 -9.87
CA ARG A 241 10.37 -5.21 -9.19
C ARG A 241 11.31 -4.39 -10.09
N ASP A 242 11.08 -4.36 -11.41
CA ASP A 242 11.82 -3.49 -12.35
C ASP A 242 11.29 -2.06 -12.28
N THR A 243 11.57 -1.40 -11.17
CA THR A 243 11.13 -0.01 -10.91
C THR A 243 12.14 1.03 -11.37
N GLY A 244 13.31 0.62 -11.83
CA GLY A 244 14.44 1.52 -12.13
C GLY A 244 15.28 1.88 -10.90
N PHE A 245 14.94 1.39 -9.71
CA PHE A 245 15.65 1.65 -8.47
C PHE A 245 16.20 0.35 -7.87
N ASP A 246 17.36 0.45 -7.23
CA ASP A 246 17.97 -0.65 -6.48
C ASP A 246 17.47 -0.60 -5.02
N ARG A 247 16.57 -1.51 -4.68
CA ARG A 247 15.97 -1.66 -3.33
C ARG A 247 15.94 -3.13 -2.96
N ASP A 248 16.03 -3.40 -1.69
CA ASP A 248 15.97 -4.76 -1.14
C ASP A 248 14.49 -5.21 -0.96
N TYR A 249 13.79 -5.36 -2.12
CA TYR A 249 12.38 -5.75 -2.13
C TYR A 249 12.16 -7.11 -1.46
N GLY A 250 11.20 -7.15 -0.54
CA GLY A 250 10.90 -8.27 0.33
C GLY A 250 11.46 -8.11 1.74
N SER A 251 12.46 -7.21 1.94
CA SER A 251 12.87 -6.78 3.27
C SER A 251 11.98 -5.64 3.78
N ASN A 252 11.79 -5.61 5.09
CA ASN A 252 11.06 -4.58 5.81
C ASN A 252 12.06 -3.53 6.36
N PRO A 253 11.99 -2.24 5.93
CA PRO A 253 12.84 -1.19 6.49
C PRO A 253 12.40 -0.71 7.88
N TYR A 254 11.28 -1.21 8.42
CA TYR A 254 10.68 -0.82 9.71
C TYR A 254 10.42 -2.04 10.63
N PRO A 255 11.39 -2.96 10.84
CA PRO A 255 11.13 -4.20 11.59
C PRO A 255 10.68 -3.91 13.02
N GLY A 256 9.60 -4.58 13.46
CA GLY A 256 8.98 -4.41 14.78
C GLY A 256 8.23 -3.10 14.97
N TYR A 257 7.97 -2.35 13.91
CA TYR A 257 7.27 -1.07 14.05
C TYR A 257 5.81 -1.24 14.51
N ASP A 258 5.15 -2.31 14.13
CA ASP A 258 3.75 -2.59 14.47
C ASP A 258 3.56 -3.34 15.80
N ASP A 259 4.63 -3.52 16.60
CA ASP A 259 4.48 -4.02 17.97
C ASP A 259 3.49 -3.16 18.72
N ILE A 260 2.50 -3.79 19.38
CA ILE A 260 1.40 -3.13 20.06
C ILE A 260 1.85 -2.15 21.16
N THR A 261 3.09 -2.29 21.65
CA THR A 261 3.71 -1.44 22.67
C THR A 261 4.58 -0.33 22.06
N SER A 262 4.80 -0.34 20.75
CA SER A 262 5.56 0.68 20.03
C SER A 262 4.86 2.04 20.08
N GLN A 263 5.67 3.09 19.93
CA GLN A 263 5.17 4.46 19.81
C GLN A 263 5.20 4.91 18.35
N PRO A 264 4.19 5.63 17.88
CA PRO A 264 4.18 6.14 16.50
C PRO A 264 5.36 7.09 16.26
N PHE A 265 6.04 6.92 15.14
CA PHE A 265 7.18 7.74 14.76
C PHE A 265 6.77 9.20 14.50
N LEU A 266 7.40 10.16 15.18
CA LEU A 266 7.12 11.61 15.05
C LEU A 266 5.64 12.00 15.24
N PHE A 267 4.88 11.22 15.98
CA PHE A 267 3.54 11.60 16.39
C PHE A 267 3.61 12.43 17.67
N GLU A 268 3.14 13.67 17.63
CA GLU A 268 3.16 14.60 18.76
C GLU A 268 1.76 14.83 19.35
N GLY A 269 0.71 14.23 18.75
CA GLY A 269 -0.66 14.30 19.24
C GLY A 269 -0.89 13.45 20.49
N GLU A 270 -2.04 13.65 21.13
CA GLU A 270 -2.52 12.73 22.16
C GLU A 270 -3.17 11.53 21.49
N VAL A 271 -2.73 10.31 21.88
CA VAL A 271 -3.39 9.09 21.43
C VAL A 271 -4.73 8.98 22.13
N ASP A 272 -5.80 8.80 21.38
CA ASP A 272 -7.12 8.55 21.95
C ASP A 272 -7.09 7.27 22.81
N GLY A 273 -7.43 7.43 24.08
CA GLY A 273 -7.27 6.41 25.11
C GLY A 273 -8.22 5.21 25.01
N ARG A 274 -9.07 5.12 23.96
CA ARG A 274 -9.93 3.96 23.72
C ARG A 274 -9.12 2.71 23.39
N PHE A 275 -7.97 2.86 22.69
CA PHE A 275 -7.02 1.78 22.38
C PHE A 275 -5.56 2.23 22.53
N THR A 276 -4.62 1.29 22.45
CA THR A 276 -3.20 1.59 22.30
C THR A 276 -2.92 2.14 20.91
N ALA A 277 -1.87 2.94 20.76
CA ALA A 277 -1.55 3.64 19.51
C ALA A 277 -1.49 2.70 18.29
N MET A 278 -0.84 1.56 18.44
CA MET A 278 -0.58 0.61 17.35
C MET A 278 -1.69 -0.45 17.19
N THR A 279 -2.83 -0.29 17.87
CA THR A 279 -4.00 -1.15 17.62
C THR A 279 -4.44 -1.01 16.16
N ARG A 280 -4.55 -2.12 15.43
CA ARG A 280 -5.04 -2.13 14.05
C ARG A 280 -6.55 -2.01 14.02
N VAL A 281 -7.06 -1.15 13.15
CA VAL A 281 -8.50 -0.94 12.91
C VAL A 281 -8.78 -0.87 11.41
N VAL A 282 -9.99 -1.24 11.04
CA VAL A 282 -10.59 -0.91 9.75
C VAL A 282 -11.35 0.39 9.94
N GLY A 283 -10.89 1.45 9.32
CA GLY A 283 -11.54 2.75 9.32
C GLY A 283 -12.46 2.90 8.11
N ILE A 284 -13.69 3.32 8.36
CA ILE A 284 -14.72 3.54 7.32
C ILE A 284 -15.29 4.93 7.54
N GLU A 285 -15.37 5.72 6.46
CA GLU A 285 -16.01 7.04 6.49
C GLU A 285 -17.00 7.17 5.34
N LEU A 286 -18.23 7.57 5.65
CA LEU A 286 -19.28 7.86 4.68
C LEU A 286 -19.97 9.16 5.08
N GLU A 287 -20.10 10.09 4.15
CA GLU A 287 -20.84 11.37 4.34
C GLU A 287 -20.44 12.11 5.65
N GLY A 288 -19.16 12.03 6.05
CA GLY A 288 -18.64 12.66 7.25
C GLY A 288 -18.91 11.89 8.56
N SER A 289 -19.54 10.72 8.50
CA SER A 289 -19.67 9.79 9.62
C SER A 289 -18.55 8.76 9.59
N ALA A 290 -17.81 8.59 10.69
CA ALA A 290 -16.65 7.72 10.78
C ALA A 290 -16.88 6.57 11.77
N LEU A 291 -16.43 5.36 11.38
CA LEU A 291 -16.47 4.16 12.20
C LEU A 291 -15.10 3.46 12.17
N ALA A 292 -14.60 3.07 13.34
CA ALA A 292 -13.47 2.16 13.46
C ALA A 292 -13.97 0.77 13.88
N VAL A 293 -13.56 -0.27 13.13
CA VAL A 293 -13.80 -1.66 13.49
C VAL A 293 -12.46 -2.27 13.94
N PRO A 294 -12.27 -2.58 15.25
CA PRO A 294 -11.02 -3.12 15.72
C PRO A 294 -10.73 -4.50 15.13
N LEU A 295 -9.48 -4.73 14.70
CA LEU A 295 -9.08 -6.00 14.10
C LEU A 295 -9.26 -7.17 15.06
N VAL A 296 -9.12 -6.95 16.37
CA VAL A 296 -9.37 -7.99 17.40
C VAL A 296 -10.82 -8.49 17.34
N LEU A 297 -11.79 -7.58 17.14
CA LEU A 297 -13.19 -7.94 16.99
C LEU A 297 -13.44 -8.75 15.72
N LEU A 298 -12.82 -8.31 14.62
CA LEU A 298 -12.92 -9.01 13.33
C LEU A 298 -12.30 -10.41 13.37
N ARG A 299 -11.15 -10.57 14.05
CA ARG A 299 -10.52 -11.89 14.25
C ARG A 299 -11.41 -12.86 15.02
N GLU A 300 -12.19 -12.37 15.98
CA GLU A 300 -13.11 -13.20 16.79
C GLU A 300 -14.37 -13.60 16.01
N GLN A 301 -14.90 -12.70 15.18
CA GLN A 301 -16.20 -12.89 14.52
C GLN A 301 -16.10 -13.30 13.03
N GLY A 302 -15.02 -12.89 12.35
CA GLY A 302 -14.83 -13.07 10.92
C GLY A 302 -15.72 -12.19 10.03
N VAL A 303 -16.92 -11.86 10.51
CA VAL A 303 -17.89 -10.95 9.86
C VAL A 303 -18.48 -10.04 10.93
N VAL A 304 -18.40 -8.74 10.72
CA VAL A 304 -18.99 -7.72 11.58
C VAL A 304 -19.98 -6.89 10.75
N PRO A 305 -21.29 -7.00 10.98
CA PRO A 305 -22.25 -6.07 10.39
C PRO A 305 -22.06 -4.68 11.00
N ALA A 306 -22.16 -3.65 10.19
CA ALA A 306 -21.99 -2.27 10.61
C ALA A 306 -23.03 -1.37 9.90
N THR A 307 -23.27 -0.18 10.46
CA THR A 307 -24.06 0.86 9.79
C THR A 307 -23.30 2.18 9.95
N VAL A 308 -23.03 2.85 8.84
CA VAL A 308 -22.36 4.16 8.79
C VAL A 308 -23.25 5.09 7.98
N ASP A 309 -23.61 6.24 8.52
CA ASP A 309 -24.53 7.22 7.91
C ASP A 309 -25.84 6.61 7.37
N GLY A 310 -26.39 5.61 8.07
CA GLY A 310 -27.60 4.89 7.65
C GLY A 310 -27.41 3.88 6.52
N GLN A 311 -26.19 3.70 6.01
CA GLN A 311 -25.84 2.65 5.06
C GLN A 311 -25.43 1.39 5.82
N ASP A 312 -26.11 0.27 5.56
CA ASP A 312 -25.72 -1.03 6.08
C ASP A 312 -24.51 -1.57 5.33
N LEU A 313 -23.54 -2.07 6.09
CA LEU A 313 -22.25 -2.61 5.62
C LEU A 313 -21.99 -3.98 6.23
N THR A 314 -21.12 -4.75 5.58
CA THR A 314 -20.52 -5.95 6.13
C THR A 314 -18.99 -5.81 6.08
N VAL A 315 -18.34 -6.00 7.23
CA VAL A 315 -16.88 -5.94 7.36
C VAL A 315 -16.38 -7.36 7.57
N TRP A 316 -15.49 -7.79 6.71
CA TRP A 316 -14.98 -9.16 6.65
C TRP A 316 -13.53 -9.23 7.07
N TRP A 317 -13.14 -10.39 7.60
CA TRP A 317 -11.76 -10.73 7.90
C TRP A 317 -11.48 -12.21 7.63
N VAL A 318 -10.32 -12.48 7.05
CA VAL A 318 -9.76 -13.83 6.91
C VAL A 318 -8.29 -13.84 7.31
N PRO A 319 -7.76 -14.95 7.87
CA PRO A 319 -6.34 -15.10 8.16
C PRO A 319 -5.51 -15.29 6.88
N GLY A 320 -4.19 -15.15 6.98
CA GLY A 320 -3.24 -15.55 5.95
C GLY A 320 -2.47 -14.41 5.31
N THR A 321 -2.46 -13.20 5.90
CA THR A 321 -1.66 -12.06 5.42
C THR A 321 -0.56 -11.73 6.41
N ALA A 322 0.69 -11.76 5.94
CA ALA A 322 1.84 -11.35 6.75
C ALA A 322 1.85 -9.84 6.99
N SER A 323 2.22 -9.42 8.19
CA SER A 323 2.50 -8.00 8.45
C SER A 323 3.76 -7.57 7.70
N ALA A 324 3.66 -6.46 6.98
CA ALA A 324 4.83 -5.87 6.32
C ALA A 324 5.72 -5.06 7.27
N LEU A 325 5.34 -4.91 8.55
CA LEU A 325 6.00 -4.02 9.52
C LEU A 325 6.55 -4.75 10.76
N ASP A 326 6.39 -6.08 10.81
CA ASP A 326 6.80 -6.92 11.93
C ASP A 326 8.26 -7.41 11.76
N GLU A 327 8.48 -8.50 11.06
CA GLU A 327 9.79 -9.13 10.90
C GLU A 327 10.67 -8.45 9.83
N GLY A 328 11.96 -8.75 9.83
CA GLY A 328 12.91 -8.19 8.86
C GLY A 328 12.66 -8.62 7.41
N ALA A 329 12.05 -9.78 7.19
CA ALA A 329 11.53 -10.21 5.89
C ALA A 329 10.01 -10.23 5.95
N ILE A 330 9.34 -9.57 5.01
CA ILE A 330 7.86 -9.39 5.03
C ILE A 330 7.13 -10.73 5.05
N VAL A 331 7.65 -11.74 4.36
CA VAL A 331 7.05 -13.08 4.31
C VAL A 331 6.99 -13.79 5.68
N ASP A 332 7.90 -13.42 6.59
CA ASP A 332 8.02 -14.02 7.93
C ASP A 332 7.19 -13.27 8.98
N GLY A 333 6.55 -12.15 8.62
CA GLY A 333 5.72 -11.33 9.52
C GLY A 333 4.51 -12.11 10.07
N ASP A 334 4.09 -11.73 11.27
CA ASP A 334 2.91 -12.30 11.93
C ASP A 334 1.65 -12.17 11.05
N ASP A 335 0.76 -13.17 11.14
CA ASP A 335 -0.51 -13.16 10.43
C ASP A 335 -1.45 -12.10 11.01
N ILE A 336 -1.64 -11.02 10.27
CA ILE A 336 -2.60 -9.96 10.59
C ILE A 336 -3.96 -10.19 9.91
N GLY A 337 -4.03 -11.12 8.95
CA GLY A 337 -5.19 -11.33 8.10
C GLY A 337 -5.41 -10.23 7.08
N ALA A 338 -6.52 -10.31 6.37
CA ALA A 338 -6.96 -9.31 5.43
C ALA A 338 -8.44 -9.01 5.59
N THR A 339 -8.84 -7.81 5.19
CA THR A 339 -10.17 -7.26 5.40
C THR A 339 -10.85 -6.94 4.09
N GLY A 340 -12.18 -6.82 4.12
CA GLY A 340 -12.99 -6.31 3.04
C GLY A 340 -14.25 -5.66 3.59
N VAL A 341 -14.68 -4.56 2.99
CA VAL A 341 -15.89 -3.83 3.39
C VAL A 341 -16.80 -3.71 2.18
N PHE A 342 -18.07 -4.10 2.36
CA PHE A 342 -19.02 -4.17 1.26
C PHE A 342 -20.41 -3.68 1.65
N VAL A 343 -21.15 -3.18 0.68
CA VAL A 343 -22.61 -3.04 0.77
C VAL A 343 -23.21 -4.46 0.62
N PRO A 344 -23.91 -5.00 1.63
CA PRO A 344 -24.40 -6.37 1.62
C PRO A 344 -25.71 -6.54 0.83
N VAL A 345 -25.73 -6.07 -0.43
CA VAL A 345 -26.93 -6.10 -1.29
C VAL A 345 -26.58 -6.57 -2.69
N VAL A 346 -27.32 -7.57 -3.18
CA VAL A 346 -27.19 -8.07 -4.56
C VAL A 346 -28.57 -8.13 -5.20
N ASP A 347 -28.71 -7.55 -6.39
CA ASP A 347 -29.97 -7.51 -7.13
C ASP A 347 -31.17 -7.01 -6.28
N GLY A 348 -30.89 -6.04 -5.37
CA GLY A 348 -31.87 -5.44 -4.45
C GLY A 348 -32.22 -6.30 -3.23
N ASN A 349 -31.56 -7.43 -3.02
CA ASN A 349 -31.76 -8.30 -1.85
C ASN A 349 -30.62 -8.12 -0.86
N ALA A 350 -30.97 -7.84 0.39
CA ALA A 350 -29.99 -7.80 1.48
C ALA A 350 -29.49 -9.21 1.81
N LEU A 351 -28.18 -9.32 2.04
CA LEU A 351 -27.52 -10.56 2.41
C LEU A 351 -26.89 -10.43 3.79
N THR A 352 -26.82 -11.57 4.49
CA THR A 352 -26.02 -11.73 5.72
C THR A 352 -25.02 -12.85 5.49
N PHE A 353 -23.89 -12.80 6.17
CA PHE A 353 -22.76 -13.67 5.87
C PHE A 353 -22.23 -14.38 7.11
N THR A 354 -21.77 -15.61 6.89
CA THR A 354 -21.09 -16.43 7.90
C THR A 354 -19.71 -16.84 7.38
N PRO A 355 -18.62 -16.72 8.17
CA PRO A 355 -17.29 -17.18 7.76
C PRO A 355 -17.27 -18.68 7.45
N SER A 356 -16.61 -19.10 6.37
CA SER A 356 -16.50 -20.50 5.98
C SER A 356 -15.29 -20.77 5.09
N GLY A 357 -14.37 -21.62 5.55
CA GLY A 357 -13.32 -22.19 4.71
C GLY A 357 -12.35 -21.19 4.06
N GLY A 358 -12.06 -20.05 4.72
CA GLY A 358 -11.22 -18.99 4.16
C GLY A 358 -11.97 -18.00 3.26
N GLY A 359 -13.31 -18.06 3.26
CA GLY A 359 -14.22 -17.13 2.61
C GLY A 359 -15.51 -17.01 3.42
N PHE A 360 -16.64 -16.76 2.74
CA PHE A 360 -17.92 -16.47 3.37
C PHE A 360 -19.05 -17.20 2.65
N ILE A 361 -20.13 -17.48 3.37
CA ILE A 361 -21.37 -18.02 2.80
C ILE A 361 -22.49 -17.04 3.14
N ASP A 362 -23.30 -16.63 2.14
CA ASP A 362 -24.51 -15.89 2.44
C ASP A 362 -25.63 -16.81 2.91
N ASP A 363 -26.37 -16.35 3.93
CA ASP A 363 -27.43 -17.13 4.59
C ASP A 363 -28.70 -17.26 3.71
N GLN A 364 -28.88 -16.38 2.74
CA GLN A 364 -30.09 -16.32 1.92
C GLN A 364 -30.07 -17.32 0.78
N THR A 365 -28.90 -17.50 0.14
CA THR A 365 -28.78 -18.37 -1.05
C THR A 365 -27.83 -19.54 -0.85
N GLY A 366 -26.93 -19.46 0.17
CA GLY A 366 -25.86 -20.43 0.37
C GLY A 366 -24.74 -20.30 -0.64
N SER A 367 -24.62 -19.17 -1.34
CA SER A 367 -23.49 -18.93 -2.24
C SER A 367 -22.21 -18.67 -1.44
N THR A 368 -21.09 -19.12 -2.00
CA THR A 368 -19.75 -18.91 -1.41
C THR A 368 -19.11 -17.68 -2.02
N TRP A 369 -18.49 -16.86 -1.18
CA TRP A 369 -17.87 -15.58 -1.52
C TRP A 369 -16.39 -15.57 -1.11
N ASN A 370 -15.54 -15.02 -1.97
CA ASN A 370 -14.15 -14.76 -1.62
C ASN A 370 -14.02 -13.43 -0.87
N LEU A 371 -12.83 -13.15 -0.34
CA LEU A 371 -12.52 -11.92 0.42
C LEU A 371 -12.72 -10.63 -0.39
N LEU A 372 -12.59 -10.70 -1.72
CA LEU A 372 -12.77 -9.54 -2.61
C LEU A 372 -14.26 -9.28 -2.95
N GLY A 373 -15.19 -9.94 -2.26
CA GLY A 373 -16.64 -9.73 -2.46
C GLY A 373 -17.21 -10.38 -3.71
N MET A 374 -16.51 -11.34 -4.33
CA MET A 374 -16.99 -12.07 -5.50
C MET A 374 -17.63 -13.40 -5.08
N ALA A 375 -18.82 -13.68 -5.57
CA ALA A 375 -19.45 -14.99 -5.43
C ALA A 375 -18.75 -16.02 -6.33
N VAL A 376 -18.07 -17.00 -5.73
CA VAL A 376 -17.27 -18.02 -6.44
C VAL A 376 -18.00 -19.33 -6.63
N ALA A 377 -19.09 -19.57 -5.89
CA ALA A 377 -19.93 -20.76 -6.05
C ALA A 377 -21.37 -20.49 -5.59
N GLY A 378 -22.30 -21.35 -5.97
CA GLY A 378 -23.72 -21.27 -5.59
C GLY A 378 -24.57 -20.46 -6.55
N PRO A 379 -25.83 -20.16 -6.17
CA PRO A 379 -26.79 -19.47 -7.03
C PRO A 379 -26.37 -18.08 -7.50
N LEU A 380 -25.50 -17.35 -6.72
CA LEU A 380 -25.03 -16.00 -7.05
C LEU A 380 -23.64 -16.00 -7.71
N VAL A 381 -23.12 -17.14 -8.17
CA VAL A 381 -21.80 -17.23 -8.78
C VAL A 381 -21.61 -16.16 -9.87
N GLY A 382 -20.47 -15.43 -9.81
CA GLY A 382 -20.13 -14.32 -10.71
C GLY A 382 -20.76 -12.98 -10.33
N ARG A 383 -21.53 -12.90 -9.24
CA ARG A 383 -21.97 -11.62 -8.68
C ARG A 383 -20.86 -11.02 -7.84
N GLN A 384 -20.82 -9.70 -7.81
CA GLN A 384 -19.88 -8.88 -7.04
C GLN A 384 -20.66 -8.01 -6.06
N LEU A 385 -20.23 -7.99 -4.80
CA LEU A 385 -20.68 -6.99 -3.84
C LEU A 385 -20.03 -5.64 -4.18
N GLU A 386 -20.74 -4.57 -3.93
CA GLU A 386 -20.21 -3.20 -4.06
C GLU A 386 -19.16 -2.97 -2.97
N PRO A 387 -17.88 -2.75 -3.33
CA PRO A 387 -16.84 -2.46 -2.34
C PRO A 387 -17.03 -1.05 -1.77
N VAL A 388 -16.75 -0.91 -0.47
CA VAL A 388 -16.79 0.36 0.24
C VAL A 388 -15.36 0.79 0.55
N GLU A 389 -15.06 2.06 0.33
CA GLU A 389 -13.79 2.63 0.70
C GLU A 389 -13.55 2.48 2.20
N HIS A 390 -12.38 1.96 2.53
CA HIS A 390 -11.94 1.75 3.91
C HIS A 390 -10.43 1.79 3.97
N VAL A 391 -9.89 1.95 5.15
CA VAL A 391 -8.45 1.92 5.38
C VAL A 391 -8.11 1.00 6.53
N ASP A 392 -7.19 0.05 6.27
CA ASP A 392 -6.53 -0.71 7.33
C ASP A 392 -5.41 0.15 7.89
N THR A 393 -5.53 0.55 9.16
CA THR A 393 -4.60 1.52 9.74
C THR A 393 -4.38 1.30 11.23
N PHE A 394 -3.44 2.04 11.81
CA PHE A 394 -3.25 2.09 13.25
C PHE A 394 -4.21 3.08 13.90
N TRP A 395 -4.62 2.77 15.14
CA TRP A 395 -5.56 3.58 15.91
C TRP A 395 -5.11 5.03 16.09
N PHE A 396 -3.82 5.25 16.35
CA PHE A 396 -3.32 6.62 16.52
C PHE A 396 -3.58 7.49 15.29
N ALA A 397 -3.38 6.92 14.09
CA ALA A 397 -3.60 7.65 12.84
C ALA A 397 -5.10 7.86 12.62
N TRP A 398 -5.91 6.78 12.68
CA TRP A 398 -7.35 6.90 12.50
C TRP A 398 -7.97 7.93 13.44
N SER A 399 -7.69 7.84 14.74
CA SER A 399 -8.27 8.76 15.74
C SER A 399 -7.76 10.19 15.63
N ALA A 400 -6.55 10.41 15.12
CA ALA A 400 -6.02 11.75 14.89
C ALA A 400 -6.71 12.46 13.71
N PHE A 401 -7.03 11.71 12.65
CA PHE A 401 -7.72 12.25 11.47
C PHE A 401 -9.25 12.20 11.60
N ARG A 402 -9.80 11.34 12.47
CA ARG A 402 -11.23 11.16 12.72
C ARG A 402 -11.52 11.12 14.24
N PRO A 403 -11.35 12.26 14.95
CA PRO A 403 -11.45 12.29 16.42
C PRO A 403 -12.84 11.89 16.93
N ASP A 404 -13.89 12.18 16.16
CA ASP A 404 -15.28 11.88 16.52
C ASP A 404 -15.74 10.47 16.06
N THR A 405 -14.80 9.62 15.59
CA THR A 405 -15.12 8.28 15.10
C THR A 405 -15.87 7.44 16.15
N ALA A 406 -16.92 6.77 15.71
CA ALA A 406 -17.51 5.67 16.48
C ALA A 406 -16.57 4.45 16.49
N VAL A 407 -16.78 3.54 17.42
CA VAL A 407 -16.07 2.26 17.48
C VAL A 407 -17.08 1.13 17.51
N ALA A 408 -16.91 0.15 16.63
CA ALA A 408 -17.73 -1.05 16.65
C ALA A 408 -17.50 -1.84 17.93
N ALA A 409 -18.59 -2.26 18.58
CA ALA A 409 -18.58 -3.08 19.79
C ALA A 409 -18.99 -4.51 19.46
N SER A 410 -18.57 -5.48 20.31
CA SER A 410 -19.15 -6.82 20.28
C SER A 410 -20.66 -6.74 20.55
N ALA A 411 -21.47 -7.41 19.73
CA ALA A 411 -22.91 -7.50 19.88
C ALA A 411 -23.30 -8.22 21.18
#